data_f2bbab89333ae113e50f366bcb93570a
#
_entry.id   f2bbab89333ae113e50f366bcb93570a
#
_cell.length_a   1.000
_cell.length_b   1.000
_cell.length_c   1.000
_cell.angle_alpha   90.00
_cell.angle_beta   90.00
_cell.angle_gamma   90.00
#
_symmetry.space_group_name_H-M   'P 1'
#
loop_
_entity.id
_entity.type
_entity.pdbx_description
1 polymer ?
#
loop_
_entity_poly.entity_id
_entity_poly.type
_entity_poly.pdbx_seq_one_letter_code
_entity_poly.pdbx_strand_id
1 'polypeptide(L)'
;MSKDKDLMELKKSLIQEGVKYCLPSYVDIHGVSKSKFVPIEHFDRMMNGSELCTGAALDGVPQDVSDEEVSSHPDPASVIVLPWRKDTAWFASDLWCEGKPFEPCSRNIFKGVLAQAAEMGSTFNFGIEP
;
A
#
# COMPACT_ATOMS: atom_id res chain seq x y z
N MET A 1 -5.82 -21.37 5.06
CA MET A 1 -4.37 -21.11 4.98
C MET A 1 -4.08 -19.87 5.82
N SER A 2 -2.95 -19.84 6.56
CA SER A 2 -2.64 -18.68 7.42
C SER A 2 -2.07 -17.55 6.55
N LYS A 3 -2.51 -16.31 6.77
CA LYS A 3 -2.01 -15.08 6.09
C LYS A 3 -0.48 -15.01 6.10
N ASP A 4 0.15 -15.44 7.17
CA ASP A 4 1.63 -15.45 7.31
C ASP A 4 2.31 -16.44 6.36
N LYS A 5 1.66 -17.59 6.10
CA LYS A 5 2.19 -18.58 5.15
C LYS A 5 2.17 -18.04 3.72
N ASP A 6 1.09 -17.37 3.35
CA ASP A 6 0.93 -16.78 2.02
C ASP A 6 1.94 -15.64 1.79
N LEU A 7 2.23 -14.82 2.81
CA LEU A 7 3.26 -13.79 2.75
C LEU A 7 4.69 -14.36 2.64
N MET A 8 4.98 -15.46 3.35
CA MET A 8 6.26 -16.15 3.23
C MET A 8 6.47 -16.75 1.82
N GLU A 9 5.42 -17.31 1.23
CA GLU A 9 5.47 -17.84 -0.12
C GLU A 9 5.69 -16.73 -1.15
N LEU A 10 4.99 -15.61 -1.01
CA LEU A 10 5.17 -14.43 -1.85
C LEU A 10 6.61 -13.90 -1.78
N LYS A 11 7.15 -13.72 -0.57
CA LYS A 11 8.55 -13.28 -0.38
C LYS A 11 9.54 -14.21 -1.10
N LYS A 12 9.36 -15.52 -0.96
CA LYS A 12 10.21 -16.52 -1.63
C LYS A 12 10.12 -16.43 -3.15
N SER A 13 8.92 -16.28 -3.70
CA SER A 13 8.72 -16.12 -5.14
C SER A 13 9.44 -14.88 -5.66
N LEU A 14 9.28 -13.74 -4.99
CA LEU A 14 9.94 -12.50 -5.37
C LEU A 14 11.47 -12.62 -5.36
N ILE A 15 12.04 -13.27 -4.34
CA ILE A 15 13.49 -13.52 -4.27
C ILE A 15 13.94 -14.43 -5.44
N GLN A 16 13.18 -15.47 -5.78
CA GLN A 16 13.49 -16.36 -6.90
C GLN A 16 13.43 -15.64 -8.25
N GLU A 17 12.55 -14.64 -8.38
CA GLU A 17 12.46 -13.76 -9.55
C GLU A 17 13.59 -12.71 -9.61
N GLY A 18 14.42 -12.62 -8.58
CA GLY A 18 15.56 -11.69 -8.53
C GLY A 18 15.23 -10.33 -7.94
N VAL A 19 14.08 -10.18 -7.29
CA VAL A 19 13.69 -8.96 -6.59
C VAL A 19 14.61 -8.72 -5.39
N LYS A 20 15.12 -7.50 -5.28
CA LYS A 20 15.98 -7.03 -4.19
C LYS A 20 15.32 -5.93 -3.35
N TYR A 21 14.37 -5.22 -3.96
CA TYR A 21 13.71 -4.07 -3.34
C TYR A 21 12.20 -4.15 -3.50
N CYS A 22 11.50 -3.61 -2.51
CA CYS A 22 10.06 -3.41 -2.53
C CYS A 22 9.74 -1.91 -2.47
N LEU A 23 8.69 -1.50 -3.17
CA LEU A 23 8.15 -0.14 -3.15
C LEU A 23 6.71 -0.16 -2.61
N PRO A 24 6.52 -0.05 -1.29
CA PRO A 24 5.19 0.20 -0.75
C PRO A 24 4.76 1.62 -1.15
N SER A 25 3.74 1.72 -1.98
CA SER A 25 3.34 2.96 -2.63
C SER A 25 1.92 3.34 -2.27
N TYR A 26 1.71 4.57 -1.84
CA TYR A 26 0.39 5.18 -1.75
C TYR A 26 0.28 6.36 -2.73
N VAL A 27 -0.93 6.75 -3.04
CA VAL A 27 -1.19 7.85 -3.96
C VAL A 27 -1.84 8.99 -3.17
N ASP A 28 -1.29 10.21 -3.34
CA ASP A 28 -1.84 11.41 -2.71
C ASP A 28 -3.05 11.96 -3.48
N ILE A 29 -3.63 13.07 -3.00
CA ILE A 29 -4.80 13.70 -3.63
C ILE A 29 -4.53 14.27 -5.03
N HIS A 30 -3.28 14.43 -5.43
CA HIS A 30 -2.86 14.88 -6.76
C HIS A 30 -2.61 13.73 -7.74
N GLY A 31 -2.84 12.47 -7.31
CA GLY A 31 -2.54 11.30 -8.13
C GLY A 31 -1.05 10.94 -8.17
N VAL A 32 -0.22 11.54 -7.33
CA VAL A 32 1.22 11.28 -7.30
C VAL A 32 1.53 10.09 -6.40
N SER A 33 2.19 9.07 -6.97
CA SER A 33 2.65 7.92 -6.21
C SER A 33 3.87 8.27 -5.37
N LYS A 34 3.80 7.96 -4.08
CA LYS A 34 4.87 8.15 -3.11
C LYS A 34 5.27 6.81 -2.50
N SER A 35 6.58 6.58 -2.41
CA SER A 35 7.13 5.29 -1.96
C SER A 35 8.45 5.47 -1.24
N LYS A 36 8.81 4.45 -0.47
CA LYS A 36 10.17 4.24 0.02
C LYS A 36 10.77 2.99 -0.61
N PHE A 37 12.08 2.98 -0.86
CA PHE A 37 12.79 1.76 -1.25
C PHE A 37 13.07 0.92 0.00
N VAL A 38 12.52 -0.27 0.06
CA VAL A 38 12.68 -1.21 1.17
C VAL A 38 13.41 -2.44 0.67
N PRO A 39 14.59 -2.79 1.22
CA PRO A 39 15.26 -4.05 0.88
C PRO A 39 14.35 -5.25 1.17
N ILE A 40 14.43 -6.29 0.31
CA ILE A 40 13.57 -7.49 0.41
C ILE A 40 13.75 -8.22 1.75
N GLU A 41 14.90 -8.09 2.40
CA GLU A 41 15.17 -8.63 3.73
C GLU A 41 14.20 -8.10 4.78
N HIS A 42 13.71 -6.86 4.61
CA HIS A 42 12.76 -6.20 5.50
C HIS A 42 11.29 -6.37 5.08
N PHE A 43 11.01 -7.25 4.11
CA PHE A 43 9.67 -7.52 3.58
C PHE A 43 8.61 -7.71 4.68
N ASP A 44 8.91 -8.56 5.67
CA ASP A 44 7.94 -8.91 6.72
C ASP A 44 7.57 -7.68 7.58
N ARG A 45 8.55 -6.82 7.88
CA ARG A 45 8.32 -5.56 8.61
C ARG A 45 7.53 -4.58 7.77
N MET A 46 7.89 -4.43 6.49
CA MET A 46 7.19 -3.58 5.53
C MET A 46 5.71 -3.97 5.41
N MET A 47 5.42 -5.28 5.27
CA MET A 47 4.04 -5.77 5.18
C MET A 47 3.21 -5.51 6.45
N ASN A 48 3.88 -5.30 7.58
CA ASN A 48 3.27 -4.94 8.88
C ASN A 48 3.28 -3.43 9.15
N GLY A 49 3.55 -2.58 8.15
CA GLY A 49 3.43 -1.13 8.28
C GLY A 49 4.64 -0.46 8.94
N SER A 50 5.86 -0.97 8.74
CA SER A 50 7.08 -0.32 9.29
C SER A 50 7.46 0.99 8.57
N GLU A 51 6.89 1.24 7.40
CA GLU A 51 7.21 2.43 6.61
C GLU A 51 6.31 3.59 7.00
N LEU A 52 6.86 4.51 7.78
CA LEU A 52 6.17 5.67 8.32
C LEU A 52 6.38 6.90 7.44
N CYS A 53 5.39 7.78 7.41
CA CYS A 53 5.50 9.10 6.81
C CYS A 53 4.76 10.13 7.66
N THR A 54 5.27 11.37 7.63
CA THR A 54 4.66 12.49 8.34
C THR A 54 3.42 12.94 7.59
N GLY A 55 2.24 12.74 8.17
CA GLY A 55 0.96 13.09 7.54
C GLY A 55 0.83 14.58 7.26
N ALA A 56 1.36 15.44 8.14
CA ALA A 56 1.38 16.89 7.94
C ALA A 56 2.15 17.34 6.66
N ALA A 57 3.01 16.47 6.11
CA ALA A 57 3.70 16.72 4.85
C ALA A 57 2.93 16.23 3.61
N LEU A 58 1.73 15.69 3.80
CA LEU A 58 0.88 15.16 2.73
C LEU A 58 -0.25 16.16 2.47
N ASP A 59 -0.34 16.65 1.25
CA ASP A 59 -1.44 17.54 0.87
C ASP A 59 -2.81 16.85 1.05
N GLY A 60 -3.76 17.59 1.63
CA GLY A 60 -5.11 17.10 1.88
C GLY A 60 -5.26 16.22 3.13
N VAL A 61 -4.19 15.99 3.86
CA VAL A 61 -4.21 15.27 5.14
C VAL A 61 -4.36 16.27 6.28
N PRO A 62 -5.41 16.14 7.12
CA PRO A 62 -5.69 17.09 8.22
C PRO A 62 -4.87 16.71 9.47
N GLN A 63 -3.55 16.76 9.38
CA GLN A 63 -2.63 16.51 10.49
C GLN A 63 -1.63 17.65 10.68
N ASP A 64 -1.24 17.88 11.92
CA ASP A 64 -0.13 18.73 12.31
C ASP A 64 1.16 17.91 12.51
N VAL A 65 2.30 18.58 12.56
CA VAL A 65 3.62 17.94 12.78
C VAL A 65 3.75 17.25 14.15
N SER A 66 2.86 17.56 15.08
CA SER A 66 2.78 16.93 16.41
C SER A 66 1.93 15.66 16.43
N ASP A 67 1.18 15.41 15.35
CA ASP A 67 0.34 14.21 15.25
C ASP A 67 1.17 12.96 14.97
N GLU A 68 0.60 11.79 15.25
CA GLU A 68 1.25 10.52 15.02
C GLU A 68 1.49 10.29 13.52
N GLU A 69 2.65 9.73 13.17
CA GLU A 69 2.98 9.40 11.80
C GLU A 69 2.01 8.35 11.22
N VAL A 70 1.74 8.48 9.93
CA VAL A 70 0.95 7.48 9.21
C VAL A 70 1.86 6.36 8.69
N SER A 71 1.38 5.13 8.81
CA SER A 71 2.09 3.92 8.36
C SER A 71 1.53 3.42 7.04
N SER A 72 2.42 2.93 6.17
CA SER A 72 2.07 2.34 4.87
C SER A 72 1.89 0.83 5.02
N HIS A 73 0.71 0.33 4.70
CA HIS A 73 0.37 -1.10 4.74
C HIS A 73 0.16 -1.63 3.32
N PRO A 74 1.15 -2.34 2.75
CA PRO A 74 1.07 -2.88 1.40
C PRO A 74 -0.01 -3.95 1.26
N ASP A 75 -0.70 -3.93 0.13
CA ASP A 75 -1.64 -4.97 -0.28
C ASP A 75 -0.87 -6.06 -1.07
N PRO A 76 -0.71 -7.27 -0.53
CA PRO A 76 0.05 -8.33 -1.21
C PRO A 76 -0.57 -8.76 -2.54
N ALA A 77 -1.89 -8.59 -2.71
CA ALA A 77 -2.58 -8.92 -3.95
C ALA A 77 -2.27 -7.93 -5.10
N SER A 78 -1.71 -6.77 -4.79
CA SER A 78 -1.39 -5.72 -5.77
C SER A 78 0.03 -5.79 -6.33
N VAL A 79 0.83 -6.79 -5.94
CA VAL A 79 2.24 -6.88 -6.29
C VAL A 79 2.48 -6.90 -7.81
N ILE A 80 3.42 -6.09 -8.26
CA ILE A 80 3.90 -6.06 -9.65
C ILE A 80 5.42 -5.92 -9.63
N VAL A 81 6.13 -6.85 -10.28
CA VAL A 81 7.56 -6.65 -10.57
C VAL A 81 7.67 -5.66 -11.72
N LEU A 82 8.41 -4.57 -11.50
CA LEU A 82 8.49 -3.48 -12.47
C LEU A 82 9.17 -3.94 -13.77
N PRO A 83 8.52 -3.82 -14.94
CA PRO A 83 9.07 -4.33 -16.19
C PRO A 83 10.37 -3.62 -16.62
N TRP A 84 10.55 -2.35 -16.24
CA TRP A 84 11.75 -1.55 -16.50
C TRP A 84 12.81 -1.65 -15.42
N ARG A 85 12.48 -2.26 -14.25
CA ARG A 85 13.38 -2.44 -13.12
C ARG A 85 13.06 -3.76 -12.41
N LYS A 86 13.52 -4.85 -13.00
CA LYS A 86 13.16 -6.22 -12.60
C LYS A 86 13.64 -6.65 -11.21
N ASP A 87 14.54 -5.90 -10.59
CA ASP A 87 14.98 -6.13 -9.21
C ASP A 87 14.06 -5.46 -8.18
N THR A 88 12.94 -4.88 -8.60
CA THR A 88 12.04 -4.11 -7.75
C THR A 88 10.59 -4.54 -7.92
N ALA A 89 9.93 -4.85 -6.82
CA ALA A 89 8.49 -5.12 -6.73
C ALA A 89 7.74 -3.91 -6.16
N TRP A 90 6.67 -3.50 -6.82
CA TRP A 90 5.78 -2.44 -6.41
C TRP A 90 4.52 -3.01 -5.76
N PHE A 91 4.01 -2.32 -4.73
CA PHE A 91 2.79 -2.65 -4.01
C PHE A 91 1.92 -1.40 -3.83
N ALA A 92 0.64 -1.50 -4.10
CA ALA A 92 -0.30 -0.48 -3.63
C ALA A 92 -0.48 -0.60 -2.11
N SER A 93 -0.44 0.53 -1.41
CA SER A 93 -0.53 0.55 0.05
C SER A 93 -1.71 1.38 0.52
N ASP A 94 -2.31 0.91 1.61
CA ASP A 94 -3.24 1.68 2.41
C ASP A 94 -2.47 2.45 3.50
N LEU A 95 -2.95 3.63 3.88
CA LEU A 95 -2.39 4.35 5.02
C LEU A 95 -3.16 4.03 6.30
N TRP A 96 -2.42 3.88 7.39
CA TRP A 96 -2.95 3.64 8.72
C TRP A 96 -2.38 4.66 9.70
N CYS A 97 -3.15 4.99 10.72
CA CYS A 97 -2.74 5.86 11.82
C CYS A 97 -3.31 5.31 13.12
N GLU A 98 -2.55 5.34 14.21
CA GLU A 98 -2.99 4.82 15.52
C GLU A 98 -3.54 3.38 15.46
N GLY A 99 -2.94 2.52 14.63
CA GLY A 99 -3.31 1.11 14.49
C GLY A 99 -4.63 0.83 13.75
N LYS A 100 -5.21 1.81 13.06
CA LYS A 100 -6.45 1.69 12.28
C LYS A 100 -6.31 2.31 10.89
N PRO A 101 -7.15 1.92 9.91
CA PRO A 101 -7.17 2.55 8.60
C PRO A 101 -7.33 4.07 8.72
N PHE A 102 -6.47 4.81 8.03
CA PHE A 102 -6.48 6.28 8.05
C PHE A 102 -7.58 6.81 7.13
N GLU A 103 -8.54 7.53 7.71
CA GLU A 103 -9.75 8.00 7.00
C GLU A 103 -9.44 8.88 5.78
N PRO A 104 -8.48 9.83 5.82
CA PRO A 104 -8.17 10.67 4.67
C PRO A 104 -7.42 9.96 3.53
N CYS A 105 -7.04 8.70 3.70
CA CYS A 105 -6.39 7.93 2.65
C CYS A 105 -7.37 7.65 1.50
N SER A 106 -7.08 8.13 0.29
CA SER A 106 -7.92 7.97 -0.90
C SER A 106 -8.25 6.50 -1.21
N ARG A 107 -7.30 5.58 -1.00
CA ARG A 107 -7.52 4.15 -1.20
C ARG A 107 -8.46 3.56 -0.14
N ASN A 108 -8.39 4.01 1.12
CA ASN A 108 -9.31 3.59 2.18
C ASN A 108 -10.73 4.09 1.91
N ILE A 109 -10.87 5.35 1.47
CA ILE A 109 -12.17 5.92 1.06
C ILE A 109 -12.77 5.08 -0.06
N PHE A 110 -12.01 4.79 -1.11
CA PHE A 110 -12.48 3.99 -2.24
C PHE A 110 -12.90 2.57 -1.83
N LYS A 111 -12.11 1.89 -1.01
CA LYS A 111 -12.46 0.57 -0.46
C LYS A 111 -13.75 0.61 0.36
N GLY A 112 -13.96 1.65 1.14
CA GLY A 112 -15.21 1.86 1.90
C GLY A 112 -16.43 1.97 0.99
N VAL A 113 -16.33 2.72 -0.10
CA VAL A 113 -17.42 2.86 -1.09
C VAL A 113 -17.68 1.54 -1.81
N LEU A 114 -16.63 0.80 -2.17
CA LEU A 114 -16.78 -0.52 -2.80
C LEU A 114 -17.46 -1.53 -1.85
N ALA A 115 -17.15 -1.48 -0.55
CA ALA A 115 -17.80 -2.33 0.44
C ALA A 115 -19.31 -2.02 0.54
N GLN A 116 -19.70 -0.75 0.59
CA GLN A 116 -21.11 -0.34 0.57
C GLN A 116 -21.84 -0.81 -0.70
N ALA A 117 -21.19 -0.70 -1.86
CA ALA A 117 -21.76 -1.19 -3.11
C ALA A 117 -21.96 -2.71 -3.09
N ALA A 118 -21.01 -3.45 -2.53
CA ALA A 118 -21.11 -4.92 -2.40
C ALA A 118 -22.27 -5.32 -1.47
N GLU A 119 -22.52 -4.60 -0.38
CA GLU A 119 -23.70 -4.80 0.49
C GLU A 119 -25.01 -4.60 -0.26
N MET A 120 -25.04 -3.71 -1.26
CA MET A 120 -26.17 -3.49 -2.15
C MET A 120 -26.26 -4.50 -3.29
N GLY A 121 -25.38 -5.51 -3.34
CA GLY A 121 -25.31 -6.52 -4.41
C GLY A 121 -24.71 -6.00 -5.72
N SER A 122 -23.99 -4.87 -5.70
CA SER A 122 -23.41 -4.24 -6.89
C SER A 122 -21.91 -4.46 -6.97
N THR A 123 -21.40 -4.67 -8.19
CA THR A 123 -19.96 -4.70 -8.49
C THR A 123 -19.65 -3.60 -9.49
N PHE A 124 -18.65 -2.77 -9.16
CA PHE A 124 -18.21 -1.70 -10.05
C PHE A 124 -17.01 -2.15 -10.88
N ASN A 125 -17.09 -1.90 -12.19
CA ASN A 125 -15.97 -2.02 -13.12
C ASN A 125 -15.74 -0.64 -13.75
N PHE A 126 -14.53 -0.11 -13.58
CA PHE A 126 -14.15 1.19 -14.10
C PHE A 126 -13.17 1.04 -15.26
N GLY A 127 -13.44 1.73 -16.36
CA GLY A 127 -12.44 2.05 -17.38
C GLY A 127 -11.92 3.46 -17.12
N ILE A 128 -10.62 3.58 -16.93
CA ILE A 128 -9.98 4.90 -16.75
C ILE A 128 -9.51 5.36 -18.11
N GLU A 129 -10.04 6.51 -18.54
CA GLU A 129 -9.64 7.19 -19.79
C GLU A 129 -8.90 8.48 -19.37
N PRO A 130 -7.55 8.56 -19.52
CA PRO A 130 -6.77 9.76 -19.20
C PRO A 130 -6.89 10.87 -20.23
#